data_cf7a9c869846f57d7b1a6143d7ff8bfc
#
_entry.id   cf7a9c869846f57d7b1a6143d7ff8bfc
#
_cell.length_a   1.000
_cell.length_b   1.000
_cell.length_c   1.000
_cell.angle_alpha   90.00
_cell.angle_beta   90.00
_cell.angle_gamma   90.00
#
_symmetry.space_group_name_H-M   'P 1'
#
loop_
_entity.id
_entity.type
_entity.pdbx_description
1 polymer ?
#
loop_
_entity_poly.entity_id
_entity_poly.type
_entity_poly.pdbx_seq_one_letter_code
_entity_poly.pdbx_strand_id
1 'polypeptide(L)'
;MKMNFHLLSKVVQWILLSFKMEGSMPVSSLVWLVKEQENVSRSRGMIFLIAXNKAVRSNLLNYLSGNSSRDPLSACTRDGIPRALGPLIPLIRGRSYLAITMCLTVLMSTRSLKLKPEPNINTIEAPFNGDLANVSIFVSDFXRALGYRPQVKTDKLRANLNHYRTKKGPNGHSLSTSVIDANNLPLELIEDLKVVGGPLLSMTIKSLRNQSFLYYFLSRYMKVIGGSSFRRLSYFPDKEGKTRVIGILDXXSQAALKPLHTYLANTLKKIRQDCTLDQSKFKETLKGAEIYYS
;
A
#
# COMPACT_ATOMS: atom_id res chain seq x y z
N MET A 1 19.62 -5.08 -7.03
CA MET A 1 19.83 -5.56 -5.66
C MET A 1 19.77 -7.09 -5.66
N LYS A 2 20.75 -7.74 -5.05
CA LYS A 2 20.82 -9.19 -4.99
C LYS A 2 20.47 -9.69 -3.60
N MET A 3 19.80 -10.83 -3.52
CA MET A 3 19.51 -11.48 -2.25
C MET A 3 20.71 -12.33 -1.83
N ASN A 4 21.07 -12.23 -0.55
CA ASN A 4 22.15 -13.05 0.00
C ASN A 4 21.54 -14.34 0.58
N PHE A 5 21.53 -15.40 -0.22
CA PHE A 5 20.92 -16.66 0.18
C PHE A 5 21.73 -17.37 1.27
N HIS A 6 23.05 -17.17 1.29
CA HIS A 6 23.88 -17.73 2.36
C HIS A 6 23.50 -17.10 3.70
N LEU A 7 23.32 -15.78 3.72
CA LEU A 7 22.90 -15.08 4.94
C LEU A 7 21.49 -15.53 5.34
N LEU A 8 20.56 -15.67 4.38
CA LEU A 8 19.22 -16.14 4.68
C LEU A 8 19.25 -17.54 5.32
N SER A 9 20.09 -18.44 4.80
CA SER A 9 20.24 -19.78 5.37
C SER A 9 20.74 -19.71 6.82
N LYS A 10 21.71 -18.83 7.08
CA LYS A 10 22.24 -18.66 8.44
C LYS A 10 21.18 -18.09 9.39
N VAL A 11 20.39 -17.11 8.90
CA VAL A 11 19.35 -16.49 9.73
C VAL A 11 18.27 -17.50 10.11
N VAL A 12 17.80 -18.32 9.16
CA VAL A 12 16.77 -19.31 9.48
C VAL A 12 17.29 -20.38 10.44
N GLN A 13 18.56 -20.80 10.28
CA GLN A 13 19.18 -21.73 11.25
C GLN A 13 19.28 -21.10 12.63
N TRP A 14 19.68 -19.82 12.72
CA TRP A 14 19.75 -19.10 13.98
C TRP A 14 18.38 -18.98 14.65
N ILE A 15 17.33 -18.73 13.87
CA ILE A 15 15.96 -18.63 14.41
C ILE A 15 15.57 -19.96 15.07
N LEU A 16 15.80 -21.09 14.38
CA LEU A 16 15.47 -22.40 14.91
C LEU A 16 16.23 -22.68 16.22
N LEU A 17 17.51 -22.38 16.24
CA LEU A 17 18.36 -22.60 17.43
C LEU A 17 17.94 -21.69 18.59
N SER A 18 17.69 -20.40 18.31
CA SER A 18 17.37 -19.42 19.35
C SER A 18 16.06 -19.73 20.05
N PHE A 19 15.10 -20.30 19.33
CA PHE A 19 13.80 -20.63 19.90
C PHE A 19 13.68 -22.11 20.26
N LYS A 20 14.81 -22.83 20.24
CA LYS A 20 14.88 -24.29 20.61
C LYS A 20 13.87 -25.12 19.82
N MET A 21 13.80 -24.85 18.51
CA MET A 21 12.80 -25.47 17.64
C MET A 21 13.34 -26.60 16.78
N GLU A 22 14.64 -26.85 16.82
CA GLU A 22 15.30 -27.81 15.91
C GLU A 22 14.81 -29.24 16.08
N GLY A 23 14.30 -29.58 17.24
CA GLY A 23 13.81 -30.94 17.49
C GLY A 23 12.52 -31.30 16.78
N SER A 24 11.74 -30.30 16.35
CA SER A 24 10.44 -30.53 15.74
C SER A 24 10.44 -30.39 14.22
N MET A 25 11.58 -29.97 13.63
CA MET A 25 11.70 -29.84 12.18
C MET A 25 13.16 -30.01 11.76
N PRO A 26 13.45 -30.82 10.74
CA PRO A 26 14.82 -30.96 10.26
C PRO A 26 15.34 -29.63 9.68
N VAL A 27 16.47 -29.16 10.20
CA VAL A 27 17.12 -27.96 9.67
C VAL A 27 17.46 -28.14 8.19
N SER A 28 17.86 -29.35 7.80
CA SER A 28 18.21 -29.67 6.41
C SER A 28 17.08 -29.38 5.43
N SER A 29 15.83 -29.61 5.83
CA SER A 29 14.68 -29.34 4.95
C SER A 29 14.50 -27.86 4.69
N LEU A 30 14.75 -27.03 5.71
CA LEU A 30 14.64 -25.59 5.56
C LEU A 30 15.81 -25.02 4.75
N VAL A 31 17.02 -25.55 4.98
CA VAL A 31 18.19 -25.17 4.18
C VAL A 31 17.96 -25.55 2.71
N TRP A 32 17.34 -26.72 2.47
CA TRP A 32 16.98 -27.14 1.13
C TRP A 32 16.08 -26.08 0.45
N LEU A 33 15.09 -25.59 1.18
CA LEU A 33 14.18 -24.59 0.61
C LEU A 33 14.93 -23.31 0.23
N VAL A 34 15.86 -22.85 1.07
CA VAL A 34 16.67 -21.67 0.78
C VAL A 34 17.53 -21.91 -0.48
N LYS A 35 18.15 -23.09 -0.57
CA LYS A 35 18.97 -23.44 -1.76
C LYS A 35 18.10 -23.48 -3.02
N GLU A 36 16.89 -23.98 -2.90
CA GLU A 36 15.98 -24.02 -4.06
C GLU A 36 15.60 -22.60 -4.50
N GLN A 37 15.41 -21.67 -3.53
CA GLN A 37 15.22 -20.25 -3.86
C GLN A 37 16.41 -19.71 -4.66
N GLU A 38 17.62 -20.05 -4.22
CA GLU A 38 18.83 -19.62 -4.91
C GLU A 38 18.90 -20.20 -6.33
N ASN A 39 18.58 -21.50 -6.48
CA ASN A 39 18.57 -22.15 -7.80
C ASN A 39 17.59 -21.49 -8.75
N VAL A 40 16.38 -21.20 -8.28
CA VAL A 40 15.35 -20.53 -9.09
C VAL A 40 15.84 -19.13 -9.49
N SER A 41 16.42 -18.39 -8.55
CA SER A 41 16.94 -17.05 -8.82
C SER A 41 18.04 -17.10 -9.89
N ARG A 42 18.93 -18.09 -9.78
CA ARG A 42 20.05 -18.24 -10.72
C ARG A 42 19.58 -18.64 -12.12
N SER A 43 18.61 -19.55 -12.20
CA SER A 43 18.14 -20.10 -13.48
C SER A 43 17.08 -19.24 -14.16
N ARG A 44 16.21 -18.57 -13.41
CA ARG A 44 15.06 -17.85 -13.96
C ARG A 44 15.02 -16.37 -13.61
N GLY A 45 15.94 -15.92 -12.76
CA GLY A 45 16.03 -14.51 -12.38
C GLY A 45 15.24 -14.13 -11.15
N MET A 46 15.59 -12.98 -10.58
CA MET A 46 15.01 -12.52 -9.33
C MET A 46 13.54 -12.11 -9.48
N ILE A 47 13.18 -11.53 -10.63
CA ILE A 47 11.78 -11.13 -10.89
C ILE A 47 10.88 -12.37 -10.88
N PHE A 48 11.34 -13.45 -11.52
CA PHE A 48 10.58 -14.70 -11.52
C PHE A 48 10.49 -15.27 -10.09
N LEU A 49 11.58 -15.25 -9.33
CA LEU A 49 11.57 -15.77 -7.97
C LEU A 49 10.54 -15.02 -7.11
N ILE A 50 10.46 -13.72 -7.25
CA ILE A 50 9.47 -12.92 -6.51
C ILE A 50 8.06 -13.39 -6.84
N ALA A 51 7.78 -13.56 -8.13
CA ALA A 51 6.48 -14.06 -8.57
C ALA A 51 6.20 -15.48 -8.05
N UNK A 52 7.20 -16.43 -7.99
CA UNK A 52 7.10 -17.65 -7.58
C UNK A 52 6.79 -17.73 -6.25
N ASN A 53 7.49 -16.95 -5.48
CA ASN A 53 7.25 -17.01 -4.05
C ASN A 53 5.84 -16.50 -3.69
N LYS A 54 5.38 -15.49 -4.39
CA LYS A 54 4.02 -14.99 -4.19
C LYS A 54 2.99 -16.09 -4.46
N ALA A 55 3.15 -16.81 -5.57
CA ALA A 55 2.22 -17.89 -5.94
C ALA A 55 2.28 -19.05 -4.94
N VAL A 56 3.49 -19.44 -4.53
CA VAL A 56 3.67 -20.53 -3.54
C VAL A 56 3.00 -20.13 -2.22
N ARG A 57 3.26 -18.91 -1.77
CA ARG A 57 2.67 -18.41 -0.53
C ARG A 57 1.13 -18.39 -0.63
N SER A 58 0.59 -17.90 -1.74
CA SER A 58 -0.85 -17.86 -1.96
C SER A 58 -1.46 -19.27 -1.91
N ASN A 59 -0.83 -20.21 -2.62
CA ASN A 59 -1.35 -21.58 -2.65
C ASN A 59 -1.23 -22.27 -1.29
N LEU A 60 -0.16 -22.00 -0.54
CA LEU A 60 -0.02 -22.53 0.80
C LEU A 60 -1.12 -22.00 1.72
N LEU A 61 -1.39 -20.68 1.67
CA LEU A 61 -2.46 -20.10 2.49
C LEU A 61 -3.83 -20.62 2.08
N ASN A 62 -4.05 -20.82 0.78
CA ASN A 62 -5.30 -21.41 0.29
C ASN A 62 -5.48 -22.84 0.80
N TYR A 63 -4.41 -23.63 0.77
CA TYR A 63 -4.44 -24.98 1.32
C TYR A 63 -4.82 -24.96 2.81
N LEU A 64 -4.17 -24.08 3.57
CA LEU A 64 -4.37 -24.00 5.02
C LEU A 64 -5.79 -23.55 5.38
N SER A 65 -6.39 -22.68 4.57
CA SER A 65 -7.74 -22.17 4.81
C SER A 65 -8.84 -23.01 4.18
N GLY A 66 -8.49 -24.10 3.49
CA GLY A 66 -9.46 -24.93 2.81
C GLY A 66 -10.02 -24.35 1.51
N ASN A 67 -9.38 -23.32 1.00
CA ASN A 67 -9.79 -22.68 -0.27
C ASN A 67 -9.20 -23.47 -1.43
N SER A 68 -10.04 -23.83 -2.41
CA SER A 68 -9.62 -24.61 -3.56
C SER A 68 -8.95 -23.80 -4.65
N SER A 69 -8.95 -22.49 -4.54
CA SER A 69 -8.30 -21.62 -5.53
C SER A 69 -6.79 -21.90 -5.60
N ARG A 70 -6.24 -21.88 -6.81
CA ARG A 70 -4.80 -22.13 -7.03
C ARG A 70 -4.23 -21.13 -8.03
N ASP A 71 -3.09 -20.57 -7.69
CA ASP A 71 -2.31 -19.76 -8.63
C ASP A 71 -1.55 -20.71 -9.56
N PRO A 72 -1.77 -20.63 -10.87
CA PRO A 72 -1.17 -21.59 -11.81
C PRO A 72 0.35 -21.50 -11.92
N LEU A 73 0.95 -20.41 -11.45
CA LEU A 73 2.42 -20.26 -11.50
C LEU A 73 3.13 -21.28 -10.60
N SER A 74 2.44 -21.83 -9.59
CA SER A 74 3.03 -22.78 -8.66
C SER A 74 2.22 -24.10 -8.70
N ALA A 75 2.83 -25.15 -9.23
CA ALA A 75 2.22 -26.48 -9.24
C ALA A 75 1.98 -26.99 -7.81
N CYS A 76 0.86 -27.69 -7.62
CA CYS A 76 0.48 -28.23 -6.30
C CYS A 76 0.35 -29.75 -6.35
N THR A 77 0.37 -30.36 -5.17
CA THR A 77 0.00 -31.74 -4.99
C THR A 77 -1.51 -31.88 -5.23
N ARG A 78 -2.00 -33.12 -5.27
CA ARG A 78 -3.42 -33.38 -5.46
C ARG A 78 -4.27 -32.72 -4.36
N ASP A 79 -3.77 -32.70 -3.13
CA ASP A 79 -4.46 -32.07 -1.99
C ASP A 79 -4.20 -30.56 -1.86
N GLY A 80 -3.39 -29.98 -2.75
CA GLY A 80 -3.27 -28.52 -2.85
C GLY A 80 -2.02 -27.90 -2.24
N ILE A 81 -1.07 -28.69 -1.76
CA ILE A 81 0.16 -28.16 -1.19
C ILE A 81 1.16 -27.81 -2.33
N PRO A 82 1.79 -26.64 -2.33
CA PRO A 82 2.74 -26.31 -3.38
C PRO A 82 3.92 -27.29 -3.45
N ARG A 83 4.18 -27.84 -4.64
CA ARG A 83 5.29 -28.78 -4.84
C ARG A 83 6.65 -28.14 -4.59
N ALA A 84 6.73 -26.83 -4.73
CA ALA A 84 7.97 -26.08 -4.48
C ALA A 84 8.47 -26.19 -3.03
N LEU A 85 7.63 -26.67 -2.11
CA LEU A 85 8.02 -26.82 -0.70
C LEU A 85 8.73 -28.15 -0.42
N GLY A 86 8.77 -29.07 -1.39
CA GLY A 86 9.64 -30.25 -1.37
C GLY A 86 9.56 -31.08 -0.09
N PRO A 87 10.69 -31.27 0.59
CA PRO A 87 10.73 -32.14 1.78
C PRO A 87 9.90 -31.60 2.95
N LEU A 88 9.41 -30.37 2.89
CA LEU A 88 8.55 -29.81 3.94
C LEU A 88 7.07 -30.21 3.77
N ILE A 89 6.69 -30.78 2.62
CA ILE A 89 5.31 -31.15 2.33
C ILE A 89 4.70 -32.07 3.39
N PRO A 90 5.36 -33.15 3.83
CA PRO A 90 4.75 -34.01 4.88
C PRO A 90 4.48 -33.25 6.18
N LEU A 91 5.36 -32.33 6.57
CA LEU A 91 5.19 -31.54 7.79
C LEU A 91 4.02 -30.57 7.65
N ILE A 92 3.86 -29.98 6.46
CA ILE A 92 2.73 -29.08 6.19
C ILE A 92 1.42 -29.85 6.19
N ARG A 93 1.42 -31.05 5.59
CA ARG A 93 0.26 -31.92 5.58
C ARG A 93 -0.14 -32.33 7.00
N GLY A 94 0.85 -32.51 7.87
CA GLY A 94 0.64 -32.81 9.29
C GLY A 94 0.34 -31.58 10.14
N ARG A 95 0.17 -30.41 9.51
CA ARG A 95 -0.17 -29.15 10.19
C ARG A 95 0.88 -28.72 11.22
N SER A 96 2.16 -28.97 10.94
CA SER A 96 3.26 -28.49 11.79
C SER A 96 3.30 -26.95 11.76
N TYR A 97 2.94 -26.33 12.85
CA TYR A 97 2.96 -24.87 12.96
C TYR A 97 4.35 -24.32 12.66
N LEU A 98 5.39 -24.96 13.20
CA LEU A 98 6.76 -24.53 12.99
C LEU A 98 7.14 -24.58 11.50
N ALA A 99 6.86 -25.71 10.84
CA ALA A 99 7.21 -25.85 9.42
C ALA A 99 6.47 -24.82 8.56
N ILE A 100 5.20 -24.59 8.83
CA ILE A 100 4.39 -23.60 8.11
C ILE A 100 4.98 -22.20 8.31
N THR A 101 5.27 -21.84 9.56
CA THR A 101 5.81 -20.51 9.89
C THR A 101 7.15 -20.29 9.20
N MET A 102 8.03 -21.28 9.24
CA MET A 102 9.37 -21.14 8.63
C MET A 102 9.28 -21.11 7.10
N CYS A 103 8.38 -21.89 6.49
CA CYS A 103 8.14 -21.80 5.05
C CYS A 103 7.71 -20.39 4.67
N LEU A 104 6.73 -19.85 5.38
CA LEU A 104 6.25 -18.50 5.10
C LEU A 104 7.36 -17.47 5.29
N THR A 105 8.19 -17.64 6.32
CA THR A 105 9.32 -16.74 6.58
C THR A 105 10.28 -16.72 5.38
N VAL A 106 10.65 -17.88 4.88
CA VAL A 106 11.55 -17.97 3.72
C VAL A 106 10.88 -17.37 2.48
N LEU A 107 9.62 -17.73 2.21
CA LEU A 107 8.91 -17.23 1.04
C LEU A 107 8.70 -15.73 1.08
N MET A 108 8.56 -15.15 2.27
CA MET A 108 8.35 -13.71 2.43
C MET A 108 9.65 -12.90 2.40
N SER A 109 10.81 -13.57 2.42
CA SER A 109 12.09 -12.85 2.40
C SER A 109 12.23 -11.99 1.14
N THR A 110 11.67 -12.42 0.01
CA THR A 110 11.71 -11.64 -1.24
C THR A 110 10.86 -10.37 -1.18
N ARG A 111 9.99 -10.23 -0.18
CA ARG A 111 9.18 -9.02 -0.03
C ARG A 111 10.03 -7.79 0.29
N SER A 112 11.21 -7.99 0.87
CA SER A 112 12.11 -6.89 1.20
C SER A 112 12.82 -6.31 -0.04
N LEU A 113 12.77 -7.02 -1.17
CA LEU A 113 13.49 -6.60 -2.37
C LEU A 113 12.78 -5.43 -3.06
N LYS A 114 13.57 -4.39 -3.36
CA LYS A 114 13.13 -3.24 -4.12
C LYS A 114 13.87 -3.24 -5.45
N LEU A 115 13.13 -3.33 -6.54
CA LEU A 115 13.71 -3.35 -7.89
C LEU A 115 13.64 -1.96 -8.50
N LYS A 116 14.30 -1.80 -9.65
CA LYS A 116 14.25 -0.53 -10.37
C LYS A 116 12.79 -0.17 -10.69
N PRO A 117 12.37 1.06 -10.40
CA PRO A 117 10.97 1.42 -10.64
C PRO A 117 10.60 1.43 -12.11
N GLU A 118 9.52 0.76 -12.44
CA GLU A 118 8.91 0.78 -13.77
C GLU A 118 7.43 1.10 -13.57
N PRO A 119 7.03 2.36 -13.75
CA PRO A 119 5.65 2.75 -13.47
C PRO A 119 4.67 2.11 -14.43
N ASN A 120 3.55 1.65 -13.89
CA ASN A 120 2.44 1.10 -14.67
C ASN A 120 1.20 1.92 -14.33
N ILE A 121 0.74 2.70 -15.29
CA ILE A 121 -0.41 3.57 -15.11
C ILE A 121 -1.72 2.97 -15.62
N ASN A 122 -1.68 1.74 -16.13
CA ASN A 122 -2.87 1.09 -16.70
C ASN A 122 -4.03 1.06 -15.72
N THR A 123 -3.76 0.79 -14.44
CA THR A 123 -4.83 0.74 -13.43
C THR A 123 -5.44 2.11 -13.16
N ILE A 124 -4.67 3.18 -13.38
CA ILE A 124 -5.17 4.55 -13.23
C ILE A 124 -6.05 4.94 -14.42
N GLU A 125 -5.63 4.52 -15.62
CA GLU A 125 -6.33 4.85 -16.85
C GLU A 125 -7.54 3.96 -17.12
N ALA A 126 -7.60 2.79 -16.49
CA ALA A 126 -8.67 1.83 -16.73
C ALA A 126 -10.03 2.43 -16.34
N PRO A 127 -11.06 2.21 -17.16
CA PRO A 127 -12.39 2.69 -16.80
C PRO A 127 -12.94 1.95 -15.59
N PHE A 128 -13.81 2.62 -14.83
CA PHE A 128 -14.49 2.01 -13.71
C PHE A 128 -15.47 0.95 -14.24
N ASN A 129 -15.38 -0.26 -13.71
CA ASN A 129 -16.27 -1.36 -14.10
C ASN A 129 -17.07 -1.94 -12.94
N GLY A 130 -17.16 -1.20 -11.83
CA GLY A 130 -17.94 -1.62 -10.68
C GLY A 130 -19.41 -1.29 -10.82
N ASP A 131 -20.22 -1.83 -9.90
CA ASP A 131 -21.66 -1.61 -9.87
C ASP A 131 -22.03 -0.68 -8.71
N LEU A 132 -22.16 0.61 -9.02
CA LEU A 132 -22.52 1.61 -8.02
C LEU A 132 -23.94 1.42 -7.51
N ALA A 133 -24.84 0.87 -8.33
CA ALA A 133 -26.23 0.66 -7.92
C ALA A 133 -26.30 -0.35 -6.76
N ASN A 134 -25.54 -1.42 -6.86
CA ASN A 134 -25.48 -2.43 -5.77
C ASN A 134 -24.88 -1.85 -4.50
N VAL A 135 -23.86 -1.00 -4.62
CA VAL A 135 -23.27 -0.36 -3.44
C VAL A 135 -24.28 0.58 -2.78
N SER A 136 -24.98 1.38 -3.57
CA SER A 136 -25.90 2.39 -3.03
C SER A 136 -27.07 1.78 -2.27
N ILE A 137 -27.49 0.56 -2.62
CA ILE A 137 -28.56 -0.15 -1.89
C ILE A 137 -28.18 -0.31 -0.41
N PHE A 138 -26.91 -0.59 -0.14
CA PHE A 138 -26.46 -0.86 1.22
C PHE A 138 -26.10 0.37 2.03
N VAL A 139 -26.00 1.55 1.41
CA VAL A 139 -25.51 2.74 2.11
C VAL A 139 -26.43 3.13 3.27
N SER A 140 -27.73 3.20 3.05
CA SER A 140 -28.68 3.59 4.10
C SER A 140 -28.75 2.53 5.21
N ASP A 141 -28.69 1.26 4.88
CA ASP A 141 -28.69 0.17 5.85
C ASP A 141 -27.39 0.17 6.68
N PHE A 142 -26.32 0.47 6.05
CA PHE A 142 -25.03 0.59 6.74
C PHE A 142 -25.03 1.73 7.76
N UNK A 143 -25.35 2.69 7.41
CA UNK A 143 -25.48 3.76 8.20
C UNK A 143 -26.33 3.57 9.30
N ARG A 144 -27.53 2.93 9.10
CA ARG A 144 -28.50 2.58 10.16
C ARG A 144 -27.88 1.56 11.13
N ALA A 145 -27.19 0.56 10.60
CA ALA A 145 -26.55 -0.47 11.43
C ALA A 145 -25.48 0.10 12.37
N LEU A 146 -24.82 1.18 11.96
CA LEU A 146 -23.83 1.85 12.82
C LEU A 146 -24.48 2.77 13.86
N GLY A 147 -25.77 3.00 13.76
CA GLY A 147 -26.47 3.99 14.59
C GLY A 147 -25.97 5.40 14.36
N TYR A 148 -25.57 5.69 13.10
CA TYR A 148 -24.89 6.91 12.76
C TYR A 148 -25.57 7.59 11.59
N ARG A 149 -25.87 8.88 11.77
CA ARG A 149 -26.37 9.73 10.69
C ARG A 149 -25.30 10.74 10.33
N PRO A 150 -24.78 10.68 9.12
CA PRO A 150 -23.78 11.67 8.70
C PRO A 150 -24.37 13.07 8.79
N GLN A 151 -23.69 13.94 9.51
CA GLN A 151 -24.05 15.34 9.62
C GLN A 151 -22.82 16.18 9.37
N VAL A 152 -22.73 16.74 8.20
CA VAL A 152 -21.63 17.60 7.83
C VAL A 152 -22.05 19.05 8.01
N LYS A 153 -21.53 19.69 9.04
CA LYS A 153 -21.76 21.12 9.25
C LYS A 153 -20.73 21.87 8.42
N THR A 154 -21.22 22.55 7.40
CA THR A 154 -20.33 23.21 6.44
C THR A 154 -19.42 24.26 7.07
N ASP A 155 -19.89 24.90 8.14
CA ASP A 155 -19.07 25.89 8.84
C ASP A 155 -17.83 25.28 9.52
N LYS A 156 -17.85 23.96 9.77
CA LYS A 156 -16.72 23.25 10.36
C LYS A 156 -15.78 22.66 9.29
N LEU A 157 -16.15 22.75 8.03
CA LEU A 157 -15.33 22.25 6.91
C LEU A 157 -14.47 23.37 6.32
N ARG A 158 -13.96 24.26 7.18
CA ARG A 158 -13.06 25.32 6.72
C ARG A 158 -11.67 24.77 6.47
N ALA A 159 -11.05 25.23 5.40
CA ALA A 159 -9.72 24.79 5.04
C ALA A 159 -8.71 25.10 6.12
N ASN A 160 -7.84 24.16 6.43
CA ASN A 160 -6.74 24.35 7.35
C ASN A 160 -5.48 24.66 6.54
N LEU A 161 -5.13 25.94 6.45
CA LEU A 161 -4.01 26.39 5.66
C LEU A 161 -2.66 25.99 6.25
N ASN A 162 -2.61 25.62 7.52
CA ASN A 162 -1.37 25.17 8.14
C ASN A 162 -0.99 23.75 7.71
N HIS A 163 -1.93 23.00 7.18
CA HIS A 163 -1.71 21.61 6.80
C HIS A 163 -0.59 21.43 5.78
N TYR A 164 -0.48 22.31 4.79
CA TYR A 164 0.42 22.08 3.67
C TYR A 164 1.77 22.80 3.78
N ARG A 165 1.96 23.66 4.79
CA ARG A 165 3.18 24.47 4.88
C ARG A 165 4.48 23.67 4.89
N THR A 166 4.46 22.49 5.50
CA THR A 166 5.65 21.66 5.64
C THR A 166 5.67 20.48 4.68
N LYS A 167 4.73 20.41 3.75
CA LYS A 167 4.60 19.27 2.83
C LYS A 167 5.12 19.61 1.45
N LYS A 168 5.46 18.58 0.69
CA LYS A 168 5.87 18.73 -0.70
C LYS A 168 4.64 18.67 -1.61
N GLY A 169 4.57 19.63 -2.52
CA GLY A 169 3.53 19.67 -3.55
C GLY A 169 4.11 19.31 -4.92
N PRO A 170 3.36 19.61 -5.98
CA PRO A 170 3.81 19.25 -7.35
C PRO A 170 5.11 19.92 -7.77
N ASN A 171 5.40 21.12 -7.25
CA ASN A 171 6.55 21.91 -7.67
C ASN A 171 7.66 21.99 -6.62
N GLY A 172 7.50 21.28 -5.50
CA GLY A 172 8.49 21.27 -4.43
C GLY A 172 7.86 21.54 -3.08
N HIS A 173 8.66 22.04 -2.15
CA HIS A 173 8.20 22.35 -0.80
C HIS A 173 7.17 23.48 -0.83
N SER A 174 5.97 23.21 -0.35
CA SER A 174 4.81 24.10 -0.56
C SER A 174 5.02 25.52 -0.04
N LEU A 175 5.77 25.68 1.04
CA LEU A 175 6.06 27.02 1.55
C LEU A 175 6.83 27.85 0.52
N SER A 176 7.76 27.24 -0.21
CA SER A 176 8.58 27.90 -1.21
C SER A 176 7.88 28.06 -2.56
N THR A 177 7.02 27.12 -2.92
CA THR A 177 6.44 27.05 -4.27
C THR A 177 4.96 27.42 -4.31
N SER A 178 4.41 27.95 -3.21
CA SER A 178 2.98 28.25 -3.11
C SER A 178 2.50 29.25 -4.18
N VAL A 179 3.33 30.20 -4.57
CA VAL A 179 2.97 31.16 -5.62
C VAL A 179 2.83 30.43 -6.96
N ILE A 180 3.75 29.52 -7.25
CA ILE A 180 3.69 28.70 -8.48
C ILE A 180 2.43 27.84 -8.47
N ASP A 181 2.20 27.14 -7.33
CA ASP A 181 1.05 26.27 -7.19
C ASP A 181 -0.27 27.05 -7.39
N ALA A 182 -0.38 28.23 -6.79
CA ALA A 182 -1.59 29.05 -6.90
C ALA A 182 -1.82 29.55 -8.34
N ASN A 183 -0.75 29.91 -9.03
CA ASN A 183 -0.86 30.43 -10.41
C ASN A 183 -1.10 29.32 -11.42
N ASN A 184 -0.77 28.08 -11.09
CA ASN A 184 -1.05 26.94 -11.97
C ASN A 184 -2.46 26.38 -11.83
N LEU A 185 -3.25 26.85 -10.85
CA LEU A 185 -4.62 26.37 -10.67
C LEU A 185 -5.51 26.81 -11.84
N PRO A 186 -6.27 25.88 -12.44
CA PRO A 186 -7.28 26.26 -13.42
C PRO A 186 -8.33 27.19 -12.79
N LEU A 187 -8.83 28.16 -13.54
CA LEU A 187 -9.82 29.11 -13.03
C LEU A 187 -11.09 28.42 -12.52
N GLU A 188 -11.53 27.38 -13.22
CA GLU A 188 -12.71 26.62 -12.80
C GLU A 188 -12.50 26.00 -11.43
N LEU A 189 -11.32 25.44 -11.19
CA LEU A 189 -11.00 24.84 -9.89
C LEU A 189 -10.94 25.89 -8.79
N ILE A 190 -10.48 27.10 -9.10
CA ILE A 190 -10.43 28.18 -8.10
C ILE A 190 -11.84 28.48 -7.58
N GLU A 191 -12.83 28.49 -8.47
CA GLU A 191 -14.23 28.72 -8.05
C GLU A 191 -14.72 27.57 -7.15
N ASP A 192 -14.40 26.34 -7.49
CA ASP A 192 -14.76 25.19 -6.64
C ASP A 192 -14.08 25.29 -5.27
N LEU A 193 -12.81 25.67 -5.24
CA LEU A 193 -12.06 25.81 -3.99
C LEU A 193 -12.62 26.91 -3.11
N LYS A 194 -13.14 27.99 -3.72
CA LYS A 194 -13.80 29.07 -3.00
C LYS A 194 -15.04 28.55 -2.25
N VAL A 195 -15.82 27.69 -2.90
CA VAL A 195 -17.02 27.12 -2.29
C VAL A 195 -16.66 26.11 -1.20
N VAL A 196 -15.78 25.17 -1.51
CA VAL A 196 -15.45 24.05 -0.61
C VAL A 196 -14.55 24.49 0.54
N GLY A 197 -13.53 25.29 0.25
CA GLY A 197 -12.48 25.64 1.21
C GLY A 197 -12.76 26.88 2.05
N GLY A 198 -13.75 27.66 1.66
CA GLY A 198 -14.15 28.85 2.40
C GLY A 198 -13.36 30.12 2.07
N PRO A 199 -13.72 31.23 2.70
CA PRO A 199 -13.17 32.54 2.32
C PRO A 199 -11.68 32.69 2.61
N LEU A 200 -11.17 32.11 3.67
CA LEU A 200 -9.76 32.23 4.00
C LEU A 200 -8.88 31.59 2.93
N LEU A 201 -9.24 30.42 2.45
CA LEU A 201 -8.50 29.77 1.38
C LEU A 201 -8.58 30.58 0.08
N SER A 202 -9.79 31.09 -0.23
CA SER A 202 -10.01 31.90 -1.42
C SER A 202 -9.13 33.17 -1.39
N MET A 203 -9.09 33.86 -0.26
CA MET A 203 -8.29 35.06 -0.08
C MET A 203 -6.79 34.73 -0.23
N THR A 204 -6.37 33.59 0.31
CA THR A 204 -4.96 33.18 0.23
C THR A 204 -4.56 32.91 -1.24
N ILE A 205 -5.40 32.20 -1.97
CA ILE A 205 -5.15 31.91 -3.39
C ILE A 205 -5.06 33.22 -4.18
N LYS A 206 -6.00 34.14 -3.94
CA LYS A 206 -6.01 35.42 -4.61
C LYS A 206 -4.74 36.24 -4.30
N SER A 207 -4.34 36.28 -3.04
CA SER A 207 -3.14 36.96 -2.62
C SER A 207 -1.88 36.41 -3.31
N LEU A 208 -1.78 35.08 -3.36
CA LEU A 208 -0.62 34.43 -4.01
C LEU A 208 -0.61 34.70 -5.52
N ARG A 209 -1.79 34.67 -6.15
CA ARG A 209 -1.87 34.92 -7.58
C ARG A 209 -1.56 36.40 -7.94
N ASN A 210 -1.79 37.33 -7.02
CA ASN A 210 -1.46 38.73 -7.22
C ASN A 210 0.03 39.03 -7.11
N GLN A 211 0.84 38.03 -6.70
CA GLN A 211 2.30 38.19 -6.65
C GLN A 211 2.93 37.72 -7.98
N SER A 212 2.49 38.33 -9.06
CA SER A 212 2.84 37.89 -10.41
C SER A 212 4.36 38.02 -10.72
N PHE A 213 5.04 39.01 -10.15
CA PHE A 213 6.48 39.15 -10.37
C PHE A 213 7.24 37.97 -9.75
N LEU A 214 6.81 37.53 -8.58
CA LEU A 214 7.44 36.41 -7.89
C LEU A 214 7.14 35.09 -8.63
N TYR A 215 5.93 34.95 -9.14
CA TYR A 215 5.58 33.78 -9.96
C TYR A 215 6.48 33.73 -11.20
N TYR A 216 6.65 34.86 -11.88
CA TYR A 216 7.47 34.93 -13.10
C TYR A 216 8.91 34.50 -12.80
N PHE A 217 9.49 35.05 -11.74
CA PHE A 217 10.86 34.72 -11.35
C PHE A 217 11.00 33.23 -11.00
N LEU A 218 10.08 32.70 -10.16
CA LEU A 218 10.14 31.30 -9.71
C LEU A 218 9.87 30.33 -10.85
N SER A 219 8.97 30.68 -11.77
CA SER A 219 8.66 29.78 -12.89
C SER A 219 9.83 29.66 -13.85
N ARG A 220 10.60 30.71 -14.03
CA ARG A 220 11.84 30.66 -14.83
C ARG A 220 12.86 29.74 -14.17
N TYR A 221 12.99 29.82 -12.87
CA TYR A 221 13.88 28.93 -12.10
C TYR A 221 13.41 27.49 -12.23
N MET A 222 12.12 27.26 -12.13
CA MET A 222 11.55 25.90 -12.23
C MET A 222 11.74 25.31 -13.63
N LYS A 223 11.71 26.13 -14.67
CA LYS A 223 11.99 25.65 -16.03
C LYS A 223 13.42 25.13 -16.15
N VAL A 224 14.36 25.78 -15.47
CA VAL A 224 15.76 25.35 -15.44
C VAL A 224 15.89 23.96 -14.80
N ILE A 225 15.11 23.68 -13.74
CA ILE A 225 15.22 22.43 -13.00
C ILE A 225 14.14 21.40 -13.35
N GLY A 226 13.36 21.63 -14.41
CA GLY A 226 12.37 20.67 -14.86
C GLY A 226 10.96 21.21 -15.08
N GLY A 227 10.77 22.53 -14.93
CA GLY A 227 9.49 23.18 -15.18
C GLY A 227 8.55 23.14 -13.98
N SER A 228 7.36 23.69 -14.18
CA SER A 228 6.30 23.71 -13.16
C SER A 228 5.10 22.90 -13.64
N SER A 229 4.32 22.38 -12.70
CA SER A 229 3.15 21.58 -13.05
C SER A 229 2.00 21.87 -12.08
N PHE A 230 0.77 21.69 -12.61
CA PHE A 230 -0.44 21.82 -11.80
C PHE A 230 -0.54 20.65 -10.81
N ARG A 231 -0.40 19.46 -11.31
CA ARG A 231 -0.36 18.21 -10.52
C ARG A 231 0.59 17.28 -11.24
N ARG A 232 1.09 16.27 -10.56
CA ARG A 232 1.95 15.30 -11.23
C ARG A 232 1.86 13.92 -10.62
N LEU A 233 2.26 12.93 -11.40
CA LEU A 233 2.43 11.57 -10.91
C LEU A 233 3.87 11.40 -10.45
N SER A 234 4.03 10.68 -9.35
CA SER A 234 5.34 10.27 -8.87
C SER A 234 5.32 8.77 -8.62
N TYR A 235 6.48 8.16 -8.58
CA TYR A 235 6.56 6.73 -8.37
C TYR A 235 7.82 6.37 -7.58
N PHE A 236 7.73 5.27 -6.84
CA PHE A 236 8.84 4.78 -6.05
C PHE A 236 8.77 3.25 -5.95
N PRO A 237 9.93 2.59 -5.73
CA PRO A 237 9.93 1.14 -5.57
C PRO A 237 9.30 0.74 -4.24
N ASP A 238 8.49 -0.32 -4.28
CA ASP A 238 7.82 -0.87 -3.12
C ASP A 238 8.21 -2.34 -2.99
N LYS A 239 7.63 -3.02 -2.02
CA LYS A 239 7.91 -4.43 -1.73
C LYS A 239 7.61 -5.34 -2.93
N GLU A 240 8.34 -6.44 -3.01
CA GLU A 240 8.14 -7.49 -4.03
C GLU A 240 8.33 -6.96 -5.46
N GLY A 241 9.24 -6.01 -5.62
CA GLY A 241 9.57 -5.48 -6.94
C GLY A 241 8.47 -4.64 -7.58
N LYS A 242 7.45 -4.28 -6.81
CA LYS A 242 6.37 -3.41 -7.31
C LYS A 242 6.83 -1.97 -7.38
N THR A 243 6.21 -1.21 -8.27
CA THR A 243 6.36 0.23 -8.30
C THR A 243 5.03 0.85 -7.92
N ARG A 244 5.06 1.69 -6.89
CA ARG A 244 3.86 2.39 -6.44
C ARG A 244 3.81 3.75 -7.12
N VAL A 245 2.71 4.01 -7.81
CA VAL A 245 2.47 5.30 -8.46
C VAL A 245 1.52 6.10 -7.59
N ILE A 246 1.87 7.36 -7.33
CA ILE A 246 1.03 8.25 -6.51
C ILE A 246 0.80 9.57 -7.25
N GLY A 247 -0.37 10.15 -7.03
CA GLY A 247 -0.68 11.49 -7.53
C GLY A 247 -0.28 12.54 -6.49
N ILE A 248 0.55 13.50 -6.91
CA ILE A 248 0.90 14.65 -6.08
C ILE A 248 -0.02 15.79 -6.48
N LEU A 249 -1.01 16.09 -5.60
CA LEU A 249 -2.02 17.11 -5.84
C LEU A 249 -1.53 18.48 -5.37
N ASP A 250 -2.15 19.51 -5.91
CA ASP A 250 -1.88 20.90 -5.50
C ASP A 250 -2.29 21.14 -4.05
N UNK A 251 -1.71 22.09 -3.42
CA UNK A 251 -1.90 22.40 -2.14
C UNK A 251 -3.15 23.00 -1.87
N UNK A 252 -3.67 23.66 -2.68
CA UNK A 252 -4.79 24.23 -2.59
C UNK A 252 -5.85 23.36 -2.44
N SER A 253 -6.06 22.34 -3.27
CA SER A 253 -7.15 21.33 -3.17
C SER A 253 -7.01 20.46 -1.93
N GLN A 254 -5.78 20.10 -1.57
CA GLN A 254 -5.56 19.30 -0.36
C GLN A 254 -6.01 20.05 0.91
N ALA A 255 -5.73 21.36 0.97
CA ALA A 255 -6.17 22.16 2.11
C ALA A 255 -7.70 22.25 2.17
N ALA A 256 -8.34 22.42 1.02
CA ALA A 256 -9.81 22.49 0.96
C ALA A 256 -10.46 21.18 1.43
N LEU A 257 -9.86 20.04 1.09
CA LEU A 257 -10.43 18.72 1.39
C LEU A 257 -10.01 18.19 2.77
N LYS A 258 -9.04 18.82 3.43
CA LYS A 258 -8.53 18.31 4.70
C LYS A 258 -9.61 18.19 5.79
N PRO A 259 -10.51 19.17 5.97
CA PRO A 259 -11.57 19.00 6.95
C PRO A 259 -12.50 17.81 6.65
N LEU A 260 -12.81 17.59 5.39
CA LEU A 260 -13.63 16.43 4.99
C LEU A 260 -12.87 15.12 5.28
N HIS A 261 -11.58 15.09 4.95
CA HIS A 261 -10.74 13.93 5.26
C HIS A 261 -10.75 13.62 6.76
N THR A 262 -10.61 14.66 7.59
CA THR A 262 -10.63 14.50 9.05
C THR A 262 -11.99 13.96 9.53
N TYR A 263 -13.07 14.50 8.99
CA TYR A 263 -14.41 14.03 9.31
C TYR A 263 -14.58 12.54 8.97
N LEU A 264 -14.16 12.14 7.77
CA LEU A 264 -14.27 10.75 7.34
C LEU A 264 -13.39 9.83 8.20
N ALA A 265 -12.18 10.27 8.52
CA ALA A 265 -11.28 9.47 9.38
C ALA A 265 -11.89 9.27 10.77
N ASN A 266 -12.51 10.31 11.32
CA ASN A 266 -13.18 10.20 12.63
C ASN A 266 -14.41 9.29 12.56
N THR A 267 -15.11 9.26 11.42
CA THR A 267 -16.22 8.34 11.22
C THR A 267 -15.74 6.90 11.18
N LEU A 268 -14.61 6.64 10.47
CA LEU A 268 -14.04 5.29 10.39
C LEU A 268 -13.66 4.75 11.77
N LYS A 269 -13.22 5.61 12.69
CA LYS A 269 -12.87 5.18 14.05
C LYS A 269 -14.04 4.54 14.80
N LYS A 270 -15.27 4.85 14.39
CA LYS A 270 -16.47 4.30 15.01
C LYS A 270 -16.82 2.91 14.53
N ILE A 271 -16.16 2.46 13.46
CA ILE A 271 -16.41 1.14 12.87
C ILE A 271 -15.44 0.14 13.50
N ARG A 272 -15.99 -0.85 14.17
CA ARG A 272 -15.20 -1.84 14.92
C ARG A 272 -14.20 -2.58 14.01
N GLN A 273 -14.60 -2.90 12.80
CA GLN A 273 -13.78 -3.67 11.86
C GLN A 273 -12.73 -2.82 11.13
N ASP A 274 -12.78 -1.50 11.29
CA ASP A 274 -11.84 -0.62 10.59
C ASP A 274 -10.45 -0.73 11.19
N CYS A 275 -9.46 -1.02 10.35
CA CYS A 275 -8.06 -1.18 10.75
C CYS A 275 -7.16 -0.09 10.14
N THR A 276 -7.74 1.01 9.68
CA THR A 276 -6.99 2.08 8.99
C THR A 276 -5.86 2.63 9.88
N LEU A 277 -6.14 2.88 11.14
CA LEU A 277 -5.17 3.47 12.06
C LEU A 277 -4.34 2.44 12.83
N ASP A 278 -4.85 1.23 12.96
CA ASP A 278 -4.15 0.14 13.67
C ASP A 278 -4.42 -1.17 12.93
N GLN A 279 -3.46 -1.56 12.11
CA GLN A 279 -3.60 -2.74 11.29
C GLN A 279 -3.56 -4.04 12.08
N SER A 280 -3.07 -4.01 13.31
CA SER A 280 -3.08 -5.20 14.17
C SER A 280 -4.46 -5.50 14.77
N LYS A 281 -5.37 -4.53 14.69
CA LYS A 281 -6.72 -4.65 15.24
C LYS A 281 -7.51 -5.80 14.64
N PHE A 282 -7.17 -6.24 13.41
CA PHE A 282 -7.85 -7.38 12.78
C PHE A 282 -7.77 -8.63 13.64
N LYS A 283 -6.76 -8.75 14.48
CA LYS A 283 -6.57 -9.92 15.34
C LYS A 283 -7.74 -10.10 16.31
N GLU A 284 -8.40 -9.00 16.68
CA GLU A 284 -9.56 -9.08 17.58
C GLU A 284 -10.74 -9.79 16.92
N THR A 285 -10.88 -9.66 15.60
CA THR A 285 -11.97 -10.34 14.88
C THR A 285 -11.68 -11.83 14.69
N LEU A 286 -10.43 -12.25 14.93
CA LEU A 286 -10.01 -13.64 14.81
C LEU A 286 -10.02 -14.38 16.15
N LYS A 287 -10.39 -13.74 17.25
CA LYS A 287 -10.47 -14.39 18.56
C LYS A 287 -11.44 -15.57 18.47
N GLY A 288 -11.01 -16.71 18.96
CA GLY A 288 -11.80 -17.95 18.90
C GLY A 288 -11.51 -18.82 17.70
N ALA A 289 -10.77 -18.33 16.72
CA ALA A 289 -10.34 -19.16 15.60
C ALA A 289 -9.28 -20.18 16.07
N GLU A 290 -9.40 -21.41 15.61
CA GLU A 290 -8.45 -22.45 15.99
C GLU A 290 -7.06 -22.18 15.40
N ILE A 291 -7.01 -21.77 14.14
CA ILE A 291 -5.77 -21.51 13.43
C ILE A 291 -5.95 -20.24 12.59
N TYR A 292 -4.97 -19.37 12.65
CA TYR A 292 -4.91 -18.20 11.75
C TYR A 292 -3.47 -17.92 11.36
N TYR A 293 -3.31 -17.54 10.11
CA TYR A 293 -2.00 -17.26 9.51
C TYR A 293 -2.00 -15.83 8.93
N SER A 294 -0.93 -15.09 9.16
CA SER A 294 -0.82 -13.71 8.68
C SER A 294 0.53 -13.49 8.00
#